data_e7b8e7317ef15607a28da0fc8028a2fe
#
_entry.id   e7b8e7317ef15607a28da0fc8028a2fe
#
_cell.length_a   1.000
_cell.length_b   1.000
_cell.length_c   1.000
_cell.angle_alpha   90.00
_cell.angle_beta   90.00
_cell.angle_gamma   90.00
#
_symmetry.space_group_name_H-M   'P 1'
#
loop_
_entity.id
_entity.type
_entity.pdbx_description
1 polymer ?
#
loop_
_entity_poly.entity_id
_entity_poly.type
_entity_poly.pdbx_seq_one_letter_code
_entity_poly.pdbx_strand_id
1 'polypeptide(L)'
;MSAADGHAPAAHPEEAAYRAWLAATRDEPLESMAGFFDARAGGYEAHMARWARHYAWMAALLPPDTAELLDVGCGSGLELDYILPRFPRLRVTGVDLSAQLLRRLREKHPGRALTLVQADYTRFDLGRDRFDAAVAFETMHHLTYAQKTALLARIRQSLRPGGCFLCCDYIAATQAIEELALAECARRRRRDGIADGAFVHFDIPLTAAHELQALQSAGFRDAALVGLLDGDANTALFRARR
;
A
#
# COMPACT_ATOMS: atom_id res chain seq x y z
N MET A 1 -5.72 33.40 -42.23
CA MET A 1 -5.39 33.30 -40.79
C MET A 1 -6.47 32.44 -40.17
N SER A 2 -6.20 31.16 -40.05
CA SER A 2 -7.16 30.18 -39.47
C SER A 2 -6.82 30.08 -37.97
N ALA A 3 -7.79 30.41 -37.13
CA ALA A 3 -7.72 30.22 -35.71
C ALA A 3 -7.71 28.70 -35.45
N ALA A 4 -6.65 28.23 -34.84
CA ALA A 4 -6.60 26.87 -34.32
C ALA A 4 -7.50 26.79 -33.08
N ASP A 5 -8.67 26.16 -33.23
CA ASP A 5 -9.52 25.80 -32.12
C ASP A 5 -8.75 24.81 -31.22
N GLY A 6 -8.16 25.37 -30.15
CA GLY A 6 -7.57 24.59 -29.09
C GLY A 6 -8.67 23.88 -28.28
N HIS A 7 -9.09 22.73 -28.74
CA HIS A 7 -9.89 21.83 -27.92
C HIS A 7 -8.97 21.33 -26.81
N ALA A 8 -9.20 21.78 -25.57
CA ALA A 8 -8.62 21.16 -24.42
C ALA A 8 -9.02 19.66 -24.43
N PRO A 9 -8.10 18.70 -24.24
CA PRO A 9 -8.45 17.30 -24.22
C PRO A 9 -9.55 17.07 -23.18
N ALA A 10 -10.58 16.31 -23.55
CA ALA A 10 -11.67 15.95 -22.65
C ALA A 10 -11.06 15.29 -21.39
N ALA A 11 -11.48 15.74 -20.20
CA ALA A 11 -10.99 15.18 -18.95
C ALA A 11 -11.24 13.67 -18.90
N HIS A 12 -10.26 12.91 -18.41
CA HIS A 12 -10.40 11.46 -18.25
C HIS A 12 -11.64 11.16 -17.36
N PRO A 13 -12.48 10.17 -17.68
CA PRO A 13 -13.71 9.89 -16.91
C PRO A 13 -13.47 9.72 -15.42
N GLU A 14 -12.38 9.05 -15.04
CA GLU A 14 -12.00 8.85 -13.63
C GLU A 14 -11.58 10.16 -12.96
N GLU A 15 -10.96 11.10 -13.67
CA GLU A 15 -10.61 12.41 -13.13
C GLU A 15 -11.88 13.22 -12.77
N ALA A 16 -12.89 13.19 -13.62
CA ALA A 16 -14.15 13.86 -13.33
C ALA A 16 -14.86 13.25 -12.12
N ALA A 17 -14.89 11.92 -12.02
CA ALA A 17 -15.43 11.20 -10.87
C ALA A 17 -14.64 11.51 -9.58
N TYR A 18 -13.31 11.55 -9.66
CA TYR A 18 -12.45 11.87 -8.52
C TYR A 18 -12.66 13.31 -8.02
N ARG A 19 -12.77 14.28 -8.94
CA ARG A 19 -13.11 15.69 -8.59
C ARG A 19 -14.46 15.80 -7.90
N ALA A 20 -15.48 15.06 -8.39
CA ALA A 20 -16.80 15.05 -7.78
C ALA A 20 -16.76 14.47 -6.36
N TRP A 21 -16.00 13.38 -6.16
CA TRP A 21 -15.79 12.79 -4.83
C TRP A 21 -15.07 13.76 -3.88
N LEU A 22 -14.01 14.42 -4.33
CA LEU A 22 -13.30 15.45 -3.53
C LEU A 22 -14.24 16.59 -3.10
N ALA A 23 -15.14 17.02 -4.00
CA ALA A 23 -16.11 18.06 -3.70
C ALA A 23 -17.14 17.61 -2.66
N ALA A 24 -17.62 16.37 -2.78
CA ALA A 24 -18.60 15.79 -1.86
C ALA A 24 -18.03 15.54 -0.45
N THR A 25 -16.75 15.20 -0.34
CA THR A 25 -16.07 14.89 0.93
C THR A 25 -15.23 16.06 1.47
N ARG A 26 -15.34 17.24 0.89
CA ARG A 26 -14.46 18.39 1.13
C ARG A 26 -14.29 18.75 2.60
N ASP A 27 -15.37 18.64 3.38
CA ASP A 27 -15.43 19.05 4.78
C ASP A 27 -15.21 17.91 5.78
N GLU A 28 -15.02 16.70 5.29
CA GLU A 28 -14.67 15.55 6.14
C GLU A 28 -13.31 15.78 6.81
N PRO A 29 -13.20 15.57 8.14
CA PRO A 29 -11.93 15.71 8.86
C PRO A 29 -10.98 14.58 8.51
N LEU A 30 -9.67 14.86 8.61
CA LEU A 30 -8.66 13.79 8.54
C LEU A 30 -8.62 13.04 9.88
N GLU A 31 -8.66 11.72 9.81
CA GLU A 31 -8.48 10.84 10.96
C GLU A 31 -7.02 10.39 11.07
N SER A 32 -6.54 10.11 12.29
CA SER A 32 -5.26 9.41 12.43
C SER A 32 -5.34 8.01 11.82
N MET A 33 -4.25 7.52 11.25
CA MET A 33 -4.22 6.20 10.61
C MET A 33 -4.72 5.08 11.55
N ALA A 34 -4.19 5.02 12.77
CA ALA A 34 -4.61 4.03 13.77
C ALA A 34 -6.10 4.17 14.13
N GLY A 35 -6.57 5.41 14.38
CA GLY A 35 -7.97 5.69 14.75
C GLY A 35 -8.96 5.27 13.66
N PHE A 36 -8.61 5.53 12.39
CA PHE A 36 -9.43 5.14 11.25
C PHE A 36 -9.67 3.63 11.20
N PHE A 37 -8.60 2.83 11.28
CA PHE A 37 -8.69 1.38 11.19
C PHE A 37 -9.27 0.74 12.45
N ASP A 38 -8.95 1.24 13.63
CA ASP A 38 -9.52 0.74 14.88
C ASP A 38 -11.04 0.95 14.94
N ALA A 39 -11.53 2.12 14.50
CA ALA A 39 -12.96 2.41 14.45
C ALA A 39 -13.72 1.50 13.46
N ARG A 40 -13.05 1.04 12.40
CA ARG A 40 -13.65 0.25 11.31
C ARG A 40 -13.28 -1.24 11.37
N ALA A 41 -12.52 -1.67 12.37
CA ALA A 41 -12.06 -3.05 12.49
C ALA A 41 -13.20 -4.08 12.41
N GLY A 42 -14.42 -3.74 12.89
CA GLY A 42 -15.59 -4.62 12.85
C GLY A 42 -16.02 -5.07 11.45
N GLY A 43 -15.96 -4.15 10.47
CA GLY A 43 -16.36 -4.39 9.07
C GLY A 43 -15.18 -4.57 8.10
N TYR A 44 -13.94 -4.47 8.59
CA TYR A 44 -12.73 -4.39 7.76
C TYR A 44 -12.61 -5.56 6.78
N GLU A 45 -12.69 -6.80 7.26
CA GLU A 45 -12.51 -7.99 6.41
C GLU A 45 -13.60 -8.13 5.35
N ALA A 46 -14.85 -7.80 5.69
CA ALA A 46 -15.96 -7.82 4.73
C ALA A 46 -15.74 -6.77 3.62
N HIS A 47 -15.24 -5.58 3.98
CA HIS A 47 -14.88 -4.55 3.02
C HIS A 47 -13.75 -4.99 2.11
N MET A 48 -12.72 -5.60 2.67
CA MET A 48 -11.49 -6.03 1.97
C MET A 48 -11.66 -7.34 1.19
N ALA A 49 -12.76 -8.08 1.35
CA ALA A 49 -12.99 -9.35 0.65
C ALA A 49 -13.02 -9.23 -0.88
N ARG A 50 -13.30 -8.03 -1.41
CA ARG A 50 -13.29 -7.75 -2.86
C ARG A 50 -11.93 -8.00 -3.51
N TRP A 51 -10.83 -7.94 -2.76
CA TRP A 51 -9.48 -8.17 -3.26
C TRP A 51 -8.99 -9.62 -3.14
N ALA A 52 -9.89 -10.59 -2.87
CA ALA A 52 -9.52 -12.00 -2.74
C ALA A 52 -8.67 -12.54 -3.91
N ARG A 53 -8.95 -12.11 -5.15
CA ARG A 53 -8.17 -12.49 -6.33
C ARG A 53 -6.75 -11.91 -6.31
N HIS A 54 -6.59 -10.68 -5.81
CA HIS A 54 -5.28 -10.03 -5.68
C HIS A 54 -4.43 -10.70 -4.60
N TYR A 55 -5.02 -11.07 -3.45
CA TYR A 55 -4.31 -11.86 -2.43
C TYR A 55 -3.80 -13.18 -2.97
N ALA A 56 -4.65 -13.93 -3.67
CA ALA A 56 -4.27 -15.20 -4.29
C ALA A 56 -3.16 -15.02 -5.34
N TRP A 57 -3.23 -13.95 -6.13
CA TRP A 57 -2.24 -13.62 -7.15
C TRP A 57 -0.89 -13.24 -6.51
N MET A 58 -0.88 -12.38 -5.52
CA MET A 58 0.34 -12.04 -4.78
C MET A 58 0.98 -13.26 -4.13
N ALA A 59 0.17 -14.13 -3.48
CA ALA A 59 0.66 -15.38 -2.89
C ALA A 59 1.29 -16.33 -3.92
N ALA A 60 0.79 -16.35 -5.16
CA ALA A 60 1.32 -17.19 -6.24
C ALA A 60 2.68 -16.70 -6.77
N LEU A 61 3.01 -15.43 -6.57
CA LEU A 61 4.26 -14.80 -7.05
C LEU A 61 5.39 -14.82 -6.03
N LEU A 62 5.12 -15.21 -4.78
CA LEU A 62 6.18 -15.38 -3.79
C LEU A 62 7.14 -16.50 -4.20
N PRO A 63 8.46 -16.29 -4.06
CA PRO A 63 9.45 -17.33 -4.31
C PRO A 63 9.16 -18.58 -3.48
N PRO A 64 9.26 -19.80 -4.06
CA PRO A 64 8.85 -21.03 -3.39
C PRO A 64 9.72 -21.41 -2.19
N ASP A 65 10.92 -20.87 -2.10
CA ASP A 65 11.89 -21.04 -1.02
C ASP A 65 11.79 -19.99 0.08
N THR A 66 10.77 -19.12 0.05
CA THR A 66 10.54 -18.11 1.08
C THR A 66 10.31 -18.75 2.45
N ALA A 67 11.19 -18.48 3.40
CA ALA A 67 11.14 -18.95 4.79
C ALA A 67 10.89 -17.83 5.80
N GLU A 68 11.36 -16.61 5.51
CA GLU A 68 11.20 -15.40 6.33
C GLU A 68 10.48 -14.32 5.50
N LEU A 69 9.30 -13.92 5.94
CA LEU A 69 8.48 -12.91 5.28
C LEU A 69 8.32 -11.67 6.17
N LEU A 70 8.53 -10.49 5.60
CA LEU A 70 8.08 -9.23 6.18
C LEU A 70 6.73 -8.85 5.55
N ASP A 71 5.76 -8.49 6.39
CA ASP A 71 4.45 -8.01 5.97
C ASP A 71 4.23 -6.60 6.51
N VAL A 72 4.22 -5.61 5.61
CA VAL A 72 4.18 -4.18 5.93
C VAL A 72 2.74 -3.68 5.83
N GLY A 73 2.17 -3.24 6.94
CA GLY A 73 0.75 -2.89 7.03
C GLY A 73 -0.13 -4.13 6.98
N CYS A 74 0.26 -5.17 7.73
CA CYS A 74 -0.33 -6.51 7.63
C CYS A 74 -1.81 -6.60 8.08
N GLY A 75 -2.35 -5.58 8.73
CA GLY A 75 -3.74 -5.55 9.18
C GLY A 75 -4.18 -6.83 9.90
N SER A 76 -5.28 -7.42 9.45
CA SER A 76 -5.76 -8.73 9.91
C SER A 76 -5.21 -9.90 9.10
N GLY A 77 -4.23 -9.67 8.19
CA GLY A 77 -3.52 -10.69 7.43
C GLY A 77 -4.37 -11.38 6.37
N LEU A 78 -5.16 -10.63 5.61
CA LEU A 78 -5.99 -11.21 4.55
C LEU A 78 -5.16 -11.83 3.42
N GLU A 79 -4.02 -11.25 3.06
CA GLU A 79 -3.03 -11.83 2.17
C GLU A 79 -2.39 -13.10 2.76
N LEU A 80 -2.20 -13.15 4.09
CA LEU A 80 -1.67 -14.31 4.79
C LEU A 80 -2.62 -15.50 4.76
N ASP A 81 -3.93 -15.29 4.64
CA ASP A 81 -4.93 -16.36 4.45
C ASP A 81 -4.62 -17.18 3.18
N TYR A 82 -4.00 -16.55 2.15
CA TYR A 82 -3.60 -17.18 0.90
C TYR A 82 -2.13 -17.63 0.88
N ILE A 83 -1.25 -16.92 1.60
CA ILE A 83 0.18 -17.21 1.65
C ILE A 83 0.47 -18.40 2.56
N LEU A 84 -0.05 -18.41 3.78
CA LEU A 84 0.28 -19.41 4.80
C LEU A 84 -0.07 -20.86 4.41
N PRO A 85 -1.16 -21.17 3.67
CA PRO A 85 -1.42 -22.52 3.18
C PRO A 85 -0.35 -23.04 2.20
N ARG A 86 0.27 -22.13 1.43
CA ARG A 86 1.31 -22.48 0.44
C ARG A 86 2.68 -22.63 1.10
N PHE A 87 2.91 -21.96 2.23
CA PHE A 87 4.18 -21.92 2.95
C PHE A 87 4.00 -22.36 4.42
N PRO A 88 3.84 -23.67 4.68
CA PRO A 88 3.48 -24.18 6.01
C PRO A 88 4.54 -23.91 7.10
N ARG A 89 5.81 -23.68 6.72
CA ARG A 89 6.92 -23.37 7.65
C ARG A 89 7.36 -21.92 7.65
N LEU A 90 6.60 -21.03 6.99
CA LEU A 90 6.90 -19.61 6.90
C LEU A 90 6.91 -18.96 8.27
N ARG A 91 7.92 -18.16 8.55
CA ARG A 91 7.96 -17.21 9.66
C ARG A 91 7.61 -15.83 9.13
N VAL A 92 6.62 -15.19 9.72
CA VAL A 92 6.13 -13.88 9.32
C VAL A 92 6.44 -12.86 10.40
N THR A 93 7.03 -11.73 10.02
CA THR A 93 7.06 -10.51 10.83
C THR A 93 6.07 -9.55 10.21
N GLY A 94 4.94 -9.32 10.90
CA GLY A 94 3.90 -8.37 10.50
C GLY A 94 4.02 -7.08 11.31
N VAL A 95 3.95 -5.93 10.64
CA VAL A 95 3.98 -4.60 11.28
C VAL A 95 2.72 -3.84 10.90
N ASP A 96 1.94 -3.42 11.90
CA ASP A 96 0.72 -2.63 11.70
C ASP A 96 0.48 -1.69 12.88
N LEU A 97 -0.28 -0.61 12.67
CA LEU A 97 -0.65 0.36 13.72
C LEU A 97 -1.84 -0.10 14.55
N SER A 98 -2.75 -0.90 14.00
CA SER A 98 -3.98 -1.32 14.65
C SER A 98 -3.76 -2.54 15.54
N ALA A 99 -3.82 -2.34 16.85
CA ALA A 99 -3.79 -3.44 17.82
C ALA A 99 -4.96 -4.41 17.63
N GLN A 100 -6.11 -3.91 17.16
CA GLN A 100 -7.30 -4.74 16.94
C GLN A 100 -7.13 -5.67 15.75
N LEU A 101 -6.57 -5.17 14.64
CA LEU A 101 -6.31 -5.98 13.46
C LEU A 101 -5.23 -7.02 13.73
N LEU A 102 -4.13 -6.65 14.41
CA LEU A 102 -3.07 -7.60 14.80
C LEU A 102 -3.59 -8.72 15.71
N ARG A 103 -4.51 -8.41 16.63
CA ARG A 103 -5.16 -9.43 17.47
C ARG A 103 -5.97 -10.40 16.61
N ARG A 104 -6.78 -9.92 15.67
CA ARG A 104 -7.53 -10.77 14.73
C ARG A 104 -6.61 -11.67 13.90
N LEU A 105 -5.51 -11.12 13.38
CA LEU A 105 -4.51 -11.89 12.64
C LEU A 105 -3.99 -13.06 13.48
N ARG A 106 -3.66 -12.83 14.76
CA ARG A 106 -3.20 -13.88 15.65
C ARG A 106 -4.26 -14.94 15.94
N GLU A 107 -5.52 -14.50 16.13
CA GLU A 107 -6.67 -15.38 16.39
C GLU A 107 -7.01 -16.25 15.18
N LYS A 108 -6.88 -15.72 13.95
CA LYS A 108 -7.12 -16.47 12.70
C LYS A 108 -6.09 -17.55 12.43
N HIS A 109 -4.85 -17.35 12.86
CA HIS A 109 -3.74 -18.24 12.55
C HIS A 109 -3.05 -18.80 13.80
N PRO A 110 -3.78 -19.56 14.66
CA PRO A 110 -3.20 -20.14 15.86
C PRO A 110 -2.10 -21.14 15.47
N GLY A 111 -0.98 -21.12 16.21
CA GLY A 111 0.14 -22.02 15.98
C GLY A 111 1.05 -21.67 14.80
N ARG A 112 0.77 -20.60 14.05
CA ARG A 112 1.69 -20.10 13.01
C ARG A 112 2.79 -19.25 13.63
N ALA A 113 3.96 -19.28 13.02
CA ALA A 113 5.13 -18.50 13.48
C ALA A 113 4.99 -17.02 13.09
N LEU A 114 4.17 -16.29 13.86
CA LEU A 114 3.88 -14.87 13.65
C LEU A 114 4.55 -14.02 14.73
N THR A 115 5.42 -13.11 14.31
CA THR A 115 5.93 -11.98 15.12
C THR A 115 5.17 -10.75 14.71
N LEU A 116 4.18 -10.32 15.50
CA LEU A 116 3.34 -9.18 15.20
C LEU A 116 3.75 -7.98 16.04
N VAL A 117 4.03 -6.87 15.38
CA VAL A 117 4.55 -5.64 15.97
C VAL A 117 3.56 -4.51 15.74
N GLN A 118 3.04 -3.96 16.85
CA GLN A 118 2.23 -2.75 16.78
C GLN A 118 3.16 -1.54 16.68
N ALA A 119 3.32 -1.01 15.48
CA ALA A 119 4.18 0.14 15.22
C ALA A 119 3.83 0.85 13.91
N ASP A 120 4.22 2.11 13.82
CA ASP A 120 4.26 2.85 12.57
C ASP A 120 5.41 2.32 11.71
N TYR A 121 5.07 1.56 10.64
CA TYR A 121 6.05 0.96 9.73
C TYR A 121 6.92 2.01 9.03
N THR A 122 6.47 3.27 8.94
CA THR A 122 7.29 4.36 8.38
C THR A 122 8.47 4.73 9.27
N ARG A 123 8.45 4.33 10.54
CA ARG A 123 9.47 4.65 11.56
C ARG A 123 10.10 3.44 12.22
N PHE A 124 9.38 2.30 12.23
CA PHE A 124 9.84 1.06 12.86
C PHE A 124 11.11 0.53 12.18
N ASP A 125 12.08 0.07 12.95
CA ASP A 125 13.30 -0.56 12.41
C ASP A 125 12.99 -1.96 11.89
N LEU A 126 12.98 -2.09 10.55
CA LEU A 126 12.75 -3.36 9.85
C LEU A 126 13.97 -4.30 9.90
N GLY A 127 15.12 -3.80 10.39
CA GLY A 127 16.37 -4.54 10.42
C GLY A 127 17.08 -4.58 9.06
N ARG A 128 18.08 -5.45 8.96
CA ARG A 128 18.91 -5.61 7.75
C ARG A 128 19.11 -7.10 7.45
N ASP A 129 19.04 -7.49 6.18
CA ASP A 129 19.35 -8.85 5.69
C ASP A 129 18.59 -9.97 6.42
N ARG A 130 17.32 -9.72 6.74
CA ARG A 130 16.49 -10.62 7.58
C ARG A 130 15.52 -11.47 6.78
N PHE A 131 14.93 -10.93 5.74
CA PHE A 131 13.78 -11.52 5.05
C PHE A 131 14.13 -12.00 3.65
N ASP A 132 13.56 -13.12 3.25
CA ASP A 132 13.66 -13.66 1.89
C ASP A 132 12.69 -12.93 0.95
N ALA A 133 11.54 -12.53 1.49
CA ALA A 133 10.57 -11.71 0.79
C ALA A 133 9.92 -10.68 1.72
N ALA A 134 9.37 -9.63 1.12
CA ALA A 134 8.49 -8.68 1.79
C ALA A 134 7.23 -8.47 0.94
N VAL A 135 6.10 -8.23 1.61
CA VAL A 135 4.82 -7.90 0.98
C VAL A 135 4.24 -6.62 1.58
N ALA A 136 3.44 -5.91 0.78
CA ALA A 136 2.59 -4.81 1.23
C ALA A 136 1.31 -4.85 0.40
N PHE A 137 0.13 -4.79 1.04
CA PHE A 137 -1.15 -4.82 0.36
C PHE A 137 -2.03 -3.65 0.80
N GLU A 138 -2.46 -2.79 -0.17
CA GLU A 138 -3.37 -1.65 0.08
C GLU A 138 -2.98 -0.83 1.33
N THR A 139 -1.69 -0.48 1.45
CA THR A 139 -1.18 0.20 2.65
C THR A 139 -0.24 1.37 2.37
N MET A 140 0.40 1.42 1.19
CA MET A 140 1.42 2.44 0.90
C MET A 140 0.89 3.66 0.16
N HIS A 141 -0.34 3.63 -0.35
CA HIS A 141 -0.98 4.75 -1.04
C HIS A 141 -1.33 5.94 -0.14
N HIS A 142 -1.09 5.86 1.15
CA HIS A 142 -1.21 6.97 2.09
C HIS A 142 0.10 7.79 2.24
N LEU A 143 1.16 7.41 1.53
CA LEU A 143 2.48 8.02 1.63
C LEU A 143 2.77 8.90 0.42
N THR A 144 3.35 10.07 0.66
CA THR A 144 3.91 10.89 -0.41
C THR A 144 5.04 10.13 -1.12
N TYR A 145 5.38 10.53 -2.35
CA TYR A 145 6.48 9.94 -3.10
C TYR A 145 7.78 9.84 -2.28
N ALA A 146 8.15 10.92 -1.58
CA ALA A 146 9.36 10.95 -0.75
C ALA A 146 9.29 9.97 0.44
N GLN A 147 8.14 9.93 1.14
CA GLN A 147 7.92 9.01 2.26
C GLN A 147 7.92 7.54 1.80
N LYS A 148 7.25 7.27 0.67
CA LYS A 148 7.20 5.94 0.06
C LYS A 148 8.60 5.49 -0.35
N THR A 149 9.37 6.33 -1.04
CA THR A 149 10.75 6.02 -1.44
C THR A 149 11.65 5.72 -0.22
N ALA A 150 11.52 6.50 0.85
CA ALA A 150 12.28 6.27 2.08
C ALA A 150 11.90 4.94 2.75
N LEU A 151 10.61 4.59 2.82
CA LEU A 151 10.15 3.31 3.34
C LEU A 151 10.63 2.15 2.45
N LEU A 152 10.50 2.27 1.14
CA LEU A 152 10.96 1.26 0.17
C LEU A 152 12.47 0.98 0.31
N ALA A 153 13.30 2.02 0.54
CA ALA A 153 14.73 1.86 0.79
C ALA A 153 15.00 1.03 2.06
N ARG A 154 14.19 1.21 3.11
CA ARG A 154 14.29 0.44 4.36
C ARG A 154 13.79 -1.00 4.19
N ILE A 155 12.69 -1.21 3.45
CA ILE A 155 12.22 -2.55 3.07
C ILE A 155 13.32 -3.28 2.28
N ARG A 156 13.91 -2.61 1.28
CA ARG A 156 15.02 -3.18 0.53
C ARG A 156 16.21 -3.58 1.41
N GLN A 157 16.56 -2.75 2.39
CA GLN A 157 17.66 -3.06 3.33
C GLN A 157 17.33 -4.27 4.22
N SER A 158 16.07 -4.47 4.59
CA SER A 158 15.63 -5.58 5.42
C SER A 158 15.61 -6.93 4.68
N LEU A 159 15.49 -6.92 3.36
CA LEU A 159 15.57 -8.11 2.51
C LEU A 159 17.00 -8.64 2.47
N ARG A 160 17.17 -9.93 2.29
CA ARG A 160 18.44 -10.58 1.96
C ARG A 160 18.86 -10.26 0.52
N PRO A 161 20.15 -10.38 0.16
CA PRO A 161 20.56 -10.30 -1.24
C PRO A 161 19.75 -11.24 -2.13
N GLY A 162 19.16 -10.71 -3.21
CA GLY A 162 18.24 -11.45 -4.10
C GLY A 162 16.80 -11.57 -3.59
N GLY A 163 16.50 -11.05 -2.40
CA GLY A 163 15.16 -11.06 -1.84
C GLY A 163 14.14 -10.31 -2.70
N CYS A 164 12.88 -10.73 -2.61
CA CYS A 164 11.76 -10.25 -3.42
C CYS A 164 10.86 -9.31 -2.62
N PHE A 165 10.42 -8.23 -3.24
CA PHE A 165 9.33 -7.39 -2.73
C PHE A 165 8.14 -7.44 -3.68
N LEU A 166 6.96 -7.68 -3.13
CA LEU A 166 5.67 -7.60 -3.83
C LEU A 166 4.81 -6.53 -3.17
N CYS A 167 4.36 -5.56 -3.95
CA CYS A 167 3.44 -4.52 -3.52
C CYS A 167 2.21 -4.56 -4.39
N CYS A 168 1.04 -4.77 -3.79
CA CYS A 168 -0.24 -4.66 -4.45
C CYS A 168 -0.97 -3.48 -3.83
N ASP A 169 -1.16 -2.39 -4.60
CA ASP A 169 -1.57 -1.13 -4.00
C ASP A 169 -2.46 -0.33 -4.95
N TYR A 170 -3.26 0.55 -4.37
CA TYR A 170 -4.08 1.52 -5.10
C TYR A 170 -3.18 2.51 -5.86
N ILE A 171 -3.46 2.69 -7.14
CA ILE A 171 -2.74 3.60 -8.03
C ILE A 171 -3.66 4.67 -8.61
N ALA A 172 -3.10 5.84 -8.89
CA ALA A 172 -3.79 6.88 -9.65
C ALA A 172 -3.83 6.53 -11.14
N ALA A 173 -5.00 6.60 -11.76
CA ALA A 173 -5.18 6.35 -13.19
C ALA A 173 -4.47 7.40 -14.06
N THR A 174 -4.34 8.63 -13.56
CA THR A 174 -3.66 9.73 -14.26
C THR A 174 -2.82 10.56 -13.29
N GLN A 175 -1.82 11.26 -13.83
CA GLN A 175 -1.02 12.19 -13.05
C GLN A 175 -1.88 13.32 -12.45
N ALA A 176 -2.93 13.75 -13.15
CA ALA A 176 -3.85 14.76 -12.64
C ALA A 176 -4.57 14.30 -11.35
N ILE A 177 -4.95 13.02 -11.25
CA ILE A 177 -5.54 12.44 -10.03
C ILE A 177 -4.51 12.41 -8.90
N GLU A 178 -3.28 11.98 -9.17
CA GLU A 178 -2.18 12.00 -8.19
C GLU A 178 -1.95 13.41 -7.63
N GLU A 179 -1.85 14.43 -8.50
CA GLU A 179 -1.66 15.83 -8.12
C GLU A 179 -2.84 16.37 -7.31
N LEU A 180 -4.07 16.04 -7.70
CA LEU A 180 -5.29 16.43 -6.99
C LEU A 180 -5.35 15.82 -5.59
N ALA A 181 -5.03 14.53 -5.47
CA ALA A 181 -5.01 13.82 -4.19
C ALA A 181 -4.00 14.45 -3.22
N LEU A 182 -2.78 14.70 -3.69
CA LEU A 182 -1.73 15.32 -2.90
C LEU A 182 -2.10 16.74 -2.46
N ALA A 183 -2.64 17.56 -3.39
CA ALA A 183 -3.07 18.92 -3.10
C ALA A 183 -4.21 18.97 -2.07
N GLU A 184 -5.18 18.06 -2.20
CA GLU A 184 -6.32 17.99 -1.27
C GLU A 184 -5.90 17.49 0.11
N CYS A 185 -5.04 16.48 0.21
CA CYS A 185 -4.45 16.06 1.47
C CYS A 185 -3.76 17.22 2.17
N ALA A 186 -2.93 17.97 1.46
CA ALA A 186 -2.24 19.15 1.99
C ALA A 186 -3.23 20.26 2.43
N ARG A 187 -4.32 20.47 1.69
CA ARG A 187 -5.37 21.42 2.04
C ARG A 187 -6.07 21.03 3.34
N ARG A 188 -6.49 19.74 3.46
CA ARG A 188 -7.17 19.22 4.67
C ARG A 188 -6.24 19.29 5.88
N ARG A 189 -4.97 18.90 5.75
CA ARG A 189 -3.99 18.99 6.84
C ARG A 189 -3.88 20.42 7.38
N ARG A 190 -3.79 21.44 6.49
CA ARG A 190 -3.76 22.85 6.90
C ARG A 190 -5.05 23.28 7.59
N ARG A 191 -6.22 22.89 7.05
CA ARG A 191 -7.53 23.21 7.64
C ARG A 191 -7.66 22.64 9.07
N ASP A 192 -7.22 21.39 9.25
CA ASP A 192 -7.40 20.65 10.50
C ASP A 192 -6.23 20.85 11.48
N GLY A 193 -5.24 21.70 11.14
CA GLY A 193 -4.09 21.99 11.99
C GLY A 193 -3.19 20.77 12.25
N ILE A 194 -3.11 19.83 11.29
CA ILE A 194 -2.36 18.58 11.46
C ILE A 194 -0.88 18.80 11.14
N ALA A 195 -0.01 18.44 12.09
CA ALA A 195 1.43 18.55 11.95
C ALA A 195 1.99 17.69 10.79
N ASP A 196 3.07 18.17 10.14
CA ASP A 196 3.65 17.55 8.95
C ASP A 196 4.09 16.09 9.16
N GLY A 197 4.47 15.70 10.37
CA GLY A 197 4.90 14.33 10.68
C GLY A 197 3.78 13.37 11.11
N ALA A 198 2.52 13.82 11.22
CA ALA A 198 1.42 12.97 11.63
C ALA A 198 1.00 12.02 10.50
N PHE A 199 0.82 10.73 10.84
CA PHE A 199 0.33 9.73 9.89
C PHE A 199 -1.21 9.70 9.93
N VAL A 200 -1.83 10.18 8.87
CA VAL A 200 -3.28 10.31 8.72
C VAL A 200 -3.79 9.46 7.58
N HIS A 201 -5.04 9.02 7.69
CA HIS A 201 -5.72 8.31 6.63
C HIS A 201 -6.23 9.31 5.57
N PHE A 202 -5.64 9.28 4.42
CA PHE A 202 -6.09 9.91 3.19
C PHE A 202 -5.31 9.29 2.03
N ASP A 203 -6.02 8.91 0.95
CA ASP A 203 -5.40 8.26 -0.19
C ASP A 203 -4.71 9.30 -1.08
N ILE A 204 -3.41 9.14 -1.26
CA ILE A 204 -2.57 9.92 -2.17
C ILE A 204 -1.83 8.97 -3.11
N PRO A 205 -2.60 8.21 -3.93
CA PRO A 205 -2.01 7.21 -4.80
C PRO A 205 -1.06 7.84 -5.81
N LEU A 206 0.05 7.15 -6.08
CA LEU A 206 0.94 7.49 -7.19
C LEU A 206 0.44 6.82 -8.47
N THR A 207 0.79 7.37 -9.63
CA THR A 207 0.64 6.64 -10.88
C THR A 207 1.54 5.40 -10.91
N ALA A 208 1.22 4.41 -11.73
CA ALA A 208 2.07 3.22 -11.90
C ALA A 208 3.51 3.58 -12.31
N ALA A 209 3.69 4.64 -13.10
CA ALA A 209 5.01 5.14 -13.48
C ALA A 209 5.79 5.68 -12.28
N HIS A 210 5.15 6.45 -11.41
CA HIS A 210 5.79 6.98 -10.20
C HIS A 210 6.00 5.91 -9.13
N GLU A 211 5.15 4.87 -9.04
CA GLU A 211 5.43 3.68 -8.20
C GLU A 211 6.71 2.97 -8.63
N LEU A 212 6.88 2.72 -9.94
CA LEU A 212 8.12 2.14 -10.49
C LEU A 212 9.33 3.03 -10.24
N GLN A 213 9.18 4.34 -10.42
CA GLN A 213 10.26 5.29 -10.15
C GLN A 213 10.63 5.32 -8.66
N ALA A 214 9.67 5.22 -7.74
CA ALA A 214 9.93 5.14 -6.31
C ALA A 214 10.71 3.88 -5.93
N LEU A 215 10.34 2.71 -6.50
CA LEU A 215 11.07 1.45 -6.33
C LEU A 215 12.53 1.57 -6.83
N GLN A 216 12.73 2.13 -8.02
CA GLN A 216 14.06 2.35 -8.61
C GLN A 216 14.88 3.33 -7.77
N SER A 217 14.29 4.45 -7.35
CA SER A 217 14.92 5.45 -6.49
C SER A 217 15.32 4.90 -5.12
N ALA A 218 14.56 3.93 -4.59
CA ALA A 218 14.90 3.19 -3.38
C ALA A 218 16.04 2.16 -3.59
N GLY A 219 16.50 1.98 -4.82
CA GLY A 219 17.62 1.11 -5.20
C GLY A 219 17.24 -0.34 -5.49
N PHE A 220 15.94 -0.65 -5.63
CA PHE A 220 15.50 -1.97 -6.08
C PHE A 220 15.94 -2.23 -7.54
N ARG A 221 16.26 -3.50 -7.83
CA ARG A 221 16.53 -3.99 -9.18
C ARG A 221 15.28 -4.66 -9.75
N ASP A 222 15.22 -4.78 -11.07
CA ASP A 222 14.15 -5.51 -11.77
C ASP A 222 12.73 -5.08 -11.30
N ALA A 223 12.58 -3.79 -10.96
CA ALA A 223 11.28 -3.24 -10.59
C ALA A 223 10.35 -3.25 -11.81
N ALA A 224 9.22 -3.93 -11.69
CA ALA A 224 8.26 -4.11 -12.77
C ALA A 224 6.81 -4.04 -12.26
N LEU A 225 5.96 -3.43 -13.06
CA LEU A 225 4.52 -3.61 -12.96
C LEU A 225 4.21 -5.03 -13.47
N VAL A 226 3.69 -5.88 -12.59
CA VAL A 226 3.23 -7.23 -12.97
C VAL A 226 1.92 -7.14 -13.73
N GLY A 227 1.06 -6.23 -13.32
CA GLY A 227 -0.20 -5.94 -14.00
C GLY A 227 -1.30 -5.47 -13.06
N LEU A 228 -2.50 -5.39 -13.62
CA LEU A 228 -3.77 -5.21 -12.93
C LEU A 228 -4.64 -6.42 -13.27
N LEU A 229 -5.54 -6.81 -12.36
CA LEU A 229 -6.50 -7.86 -12.66
C LEU A 229 -7.67 -7.31 -13.50
N ASP A 230 -8.22 -8.14 -14.39
CA ASP A 230 -9.37 -7.78 -15.22
C ASP A 230 -10.54 -7.29 -14.35
N GLY A 231 -11.06 -6.11 -14.69
CA GLY A 231 -12.14 -5.46 -13.97
C GLY A 231 -11.71 -4.60 -12.80
N ASP A 232 -10.40 -4.49 -12.53
CA ASP A 232 -9.85 -3.56 -11.56
C ASP A 232 -8.86 -2.62 -12.27
N ALA A 233 -9.21 -1.33 -12.34
CA ALA A 233 -8.39 -0.33 -13.01
C ALA A 233 -7.38 0.35 -12.08
N ASN A 234 -7.50 0.14 -10.76
CA ASN A 234 -6.85 1.00 -9.77
C ASN A 234 -5.99 0.24 -8.75
N THR A 235 -6.03 -1.10 -8.71
CA THR A 235 -5.17 -1.89 -7.83
C THR A 235 -4.12 -2.64 -8.64
N ALA A 236 -2.88 -2.20 -8.56
CA ALA A 236 -1.77 -2.71 -9.35
C ALA A 236 -0.79 -3.53 -8.51
N LEU A 237 -0.29 -4.63 -9.08
CA LEU A 237 0.74 -5.45 -8.47
C LEU A 237 2.11 -5.13 -9.06
N PHE A 238 3.04 -4.79 -8.19
CA PHE A 238 4.44 -4.53 -8.50
C PHE A 238 5.34 -5.60 -7.89
N ARG A 239 6.42 -5.91 -8.58
CA ARG A 239 7.49 -6.78 -8.10
C ARG A 239 8.83 -6.10 -8.26
N ALA A 240 9.71 -6.24 -7.26
CA ALA A 240 11.07 -5.75 -7.32
C ALA A 240 12.04 -6.70 -6.59
N ARG A 241 13.33 -6.62 -6.88
CA ARG A 241 14.39 -7.41 -6.25
C ARG A 241 15.42 -6.52 -5.59
N ARG A 242 15.96 -7.00 -4.48
CA ARG A 242 17.10 -6.36 -3.84
C ARG A 242 18.39 -6.54 -4.62
#